data_c10175579429a0efb2852603451676dd
#
_entry.id   c10175579429a0efb2852603451676dd
#
_cell.length_a   1.000
_cell.length_b   1.000
_cell.length_c   1.000
_cell.angle_alpha   90.00
_cell.angle_beta   90.00
_cell.angle_gamma   90.00
#
_symmetry.space_group_name_H-M   'P 1'
#
loop_
_entity.id
_entity.type
_entity.pdbx_description
1 polymer ?
#
loop_
_entity_poly.entity_id
_entity_poly.type
_entity_poly.pdbx_seq_one_letter_code
_entity_poly.pdbx_strand_id
1 'polypeptide(L)'
;MAGPAERRETTPLEAALERVGDRWSLLIVEALLGAPRRFNQLADAIPDIAPNILTDRLRRLERERIVVATPYQQRPPRMSYALTADGHDLASALRLLADWGARGTADADPIRHGRCGTPLETRWFCPTCQIPIDHRDAHETRTV
;
A
#
# COMPACT_ATOMS: atom_id res chain seq x y z
N MET A 1 28.53 5.82 34.54
CA MET A 1 27.57 4.72 34.32
C MET A 1 26.49 5.25 33.38
N ALA A 2 26.50 4.80 32.12
CA ALA A 2 25.44 5.12 31.20
C ALA A 2 24.21 4.31 31.57
N GLY A 3 23.09 4.95 31.88
CA GLY A 3 21.82 4.31 32.12
C GLY A 3 21.38 3.51 30.90
N PRO A 4 20.53 2.48 31.05
CA PRO A 4 20.03 1.74 29.89
C PRO A 4 19.31 2.72 28.97
N ALA A 5 19.74 2.78 27.71
CA ALA A 5 19.05 3.54 26.69
C ALA A 5 17.60 3.02 26.63
N GLU A 6 16.65 3.85 27.06
CA GLU A 6 15.23 3.60 26.87
C GLU A 6 15.01 3.29 25.40
N ARG A 7 14.64 2.03 25.10
CA ARG A 7 14.23 1.65 23.74
C ARG A 7 12.96 2.44 23.44
N ARG A 8 13.09 3.45 22.59
CA ARG A 8 11.96 4.17 22.03
C ARG A 8 11.03 3.14 21.37
N GLU A 9 9.78 3.10 21.80
CA GLU A 9 8.78 2.26 21.14
C GLU A 9 8.57 2.71 19.71
N THR A 10 8.65 1.77 18.77
CA THR A 10 8.40 2.02 17.35
C THR A 10 6.92 2.35 17.15
N THR A 11 6.61 3.47 16.53
CA THR A 11 5.22 3.82 16.24
C THR A 11 4.61 2.90 15.18
N PRO A 12 3.27 2.72 15.14
CA PRO A 12 2.62 1.92 14.11
C PRO A 12 2.97 2.35 12.68
N LEU A 13 3.13 3.65 12.45
CA LEU A 13 3.56 4.17 11.14
C LEU A 13 5.01 3.80 10.84
N GLU A 14 5.92 3.92 11.80
CA GLU A 14 7.31 3.48 11.62
C GLU A 14 7.38 2.00 11.27
N ALA A 15 6.63 1.15 11.97
CA ALA A 15 6.55 -0.27 11.68
C ALA A 15 6.03 -0.56 10.26
N ALA A 16 5.03 0.18 9.79
CA ALA A 16 4.53 0.06 8.42
C ALA A 16 5.57 0.50 7.39
N LEU A 17 6.26 1.61 7.64
CA LEU A 17 7.30 2.13 6.75
C LEU A 17 8.53 1.21 6.67
N GLU A 18 8.86 0.51 7.74
CA GLU A 18 9.92 -0.53 7.70
C GLU A 18 9.58 -1.66 6.74
N ARG A 19 8.30 -2.01 6.59
CA ARG A 19 7.84 -3.09 5.70
C ARG A 19 7.68 -2.64 4.24
N VAL A 20 7.08 -1.49 4.00
CA VAL A 20 6.65 -1.04 2.67
C VAL A 20 7.04 0.40 2.34
N GLY A 21 7.85 1.07 3.16
CA GLY A 21 8.07 2.52 3.13
C GLY A 21 8.91 3.06 1.98
N ASP A 22 9.22 2.28 0.96
CA ASP A 22 9.88 2.77 -0.23
C ASP A 22 8.91 2.92 -1.41
N ARG A 23 9.22 3.89 -2.29
CA ARG A 23 8.41 4.22 -3.47
C ARG A 23 8.03 2.99 -4.30
N TRP A 24 8.99 2.12 -4.55
CA TRP A 24 8.79 1.01 -5.47
C TRP A 24 7.90 -0.09 -4.87
N SER A 25 8.04 -0.37 -3.56
CA SER A 25 7.18 -1.31 -2.85
C SER A 25 5.72 -0.87 -2.90
N LEU A 26 5.42 0.40 -2.66
CA LEU A 26 4.06 0.94 -2.71
C LEU A 26 3.47 0.87 -4.13
N LEU A 27 4.24 1.22 -5.17
CA LEU A 27 3.80 1.14 -6.56
C LEU A 27 3.57 -0.31 -7.02
N ILE A 28 4.37 -1.27 -6.56
CA ILE A 28 4.16 -2.70 -6.84
C ILE A 28 2.85 -3.18 -6.20
N VAL A 29 2.61 -2.83 -4.94
CA VAL A 29 1.36 -3.20 -4.24
C VAL A 29 0.16 -2.59 -4.98
N GLU A 30 0.22 -1.32 -5.35
CA GLU A 30 -0.83 -0.66 -6.14
C GLU A 30 -1.10 -1.39 -7.46
N ALA A 31 -0.06 -1.73 -8.21
CA ALA A 31 -0.19 -2.45 -9.48
C ALA A 31 -0.82 -3.84 -9.33
N LEU A 32 -0.72 -4.45 -8.15
CA LEU A 32 -1.28 -5.77 -7.84
C LEU A 32 -2.70 -5.73 -7.24
N LEU A 33 -3.24 -4.56 -6.88
CA LEU A 33 -4.57 -4.45 -6.25
C LEU A 33 -5.70 -4.99 -7.13
N GLY A 34 -5.58 -4.85 -8.45
CA GLY A 34 -6.64 -5.26 -9.37
C GLY A 34 -6.62 -6.74 -9.73
N ALA A 35 -5.44 -7.33 -9.89
CA ALA A 35 -5.25 -8.72 -10.30
C ALA A 35 -3.79 -9.17 -10.15
N PRO A 36 -3.51 -10.48 -10.08
CA PRO A 36 -2.17 -11.02 -10.18
C PRO A 36 -1.48 -10.59 -11.47
N ARG A 37 -0.18 -10.34 -11.41
CA ARG A 37 0.63 -9.94 -12.56
C ARG A 37 1.92 -10.73 -12.65
N ARG A 38 2.39 -10.93 -13.90
CA ARG A 38 3.70 -11.49 -14.20
C ARG A 38 4.76 -10.39 -14.07
N PHE A 39 6.03 -10.80 -13.95
CA PHE A 39 7.15 -9.86 -13.84
C PHE A 39 7.14 -8.76 -14.92
N ASN A 40 6.99 -9.15 -16.20
CA ASN A 40 6.98 -8.20 -17.32
C ASN A 40 5.79 -7.23 -17.22
N GLN A 41 4.61 -7.72 -16.83
CA GLN A 41 3.42 -6.89 -16.65
C GLN A 41 3.58 -5.87 -15.50
N LEU A 42 4.34 -6.22 -14.45
CA LEU A 42 4.69 -5.26 -13.40
C LEU A 42 5.71 -4.23 -13.90
N ALA A 43 6.73 -4.66 -14.64
CA ALA A 43 7.71 -3.76 -15.23
C ALA A 43 7.06 -2.76 -16.20
N ASP A 44 6.09 -3.21 -17.01
CA ASP A 44 5.35 -2.35 -17.93
C ASP A 44 4.39 -1.39 -17.20
N ALA A 45 3.82 -1.82 -16.08
CA ALA A 45 2.86 -1.03 -15.30
C ALA A 45 3.52 0.03 -14.41
N ILE A 46 4.81 -0.11 -14.10
CA ILE A 46 5.53 0.80 -13.20
C ILE A 46 6.64 1.48 -14.00
N PRO A 47 6.40 2.72 -14.48
CA PRO A 47 7.39 3.44 -15.27
C PRO A 47 8.71 3.61 -14.52
N ASP A 48 9.81 3.49 -15.26
CA ASP A 48 11.18 3.73 -14.79
C ASP A 48 11.71 2.75 -13.72
N ILE A 49 10.99 1.67 -13.40
CA ILE A 49 11.51 0.66 -12.49
C ILE A 49 12.58 -0.21 -13.19
N ALA A 50 13.79 -0.22 -12.66
CA ALA A 50 14.84 -1.10 -13.17
C ALA A 50 14.52 -2.57 -12.80
N PRO A 51 14.79 -3.55 -13.68
CA PRO A 51 14.49 -4.97 -13.44
C PRO A 51 15.10 -5.54 -12.15
N ASN A 52 16.31 -5.14 -11.82
CA ASN A 52 16.98 -5.54 -10.58
C ASN A 52 16.27 -4.98 -9.33
N ILE A 53 15.78 -3.75 -9.40
CA ILE A 53 14.99 -3.12 -8.32
C ILE A 53 13.66 -3.85 -8.16
N LEU A 54 12.96 -4.11 -9.26
CA LEU A 54 11.70 -4.87 -9.21
C LEU A 54 11.90 -6.24 -8.58
N THR A 55 12.94 -6.97 -8.98
CA THR A 55 13.29 -8.27 -8.40
C THR A 55 13.54 -8.18 -6.90
N ASP A 56 14.34 -7.22 -6.46
CA ASP A 56 14.69 -7.04 -5.06
C ASP A 56 13.46 -6.67 -4.21
N ARG A 57 12.61 -5.78 -4.70
CA ARG A 57 11.38 -5.38 -4.01
C ARG A 57 10.35 -6.50 -3.94
N LEU A 58 10.16 -7.27 -5.00
CA LEU A 58 9.29 -8.44 -4.97
C LEU A 58 9.76 -9.46 -3.91
N ARG A 59 11.05 -9.77 -3.85
CA ARG A 59 11.62 -10.66 -2.83
C ARG A 59 11.42 -10.12 -1.41
N ARG A 60 11.54 -8.81 -1.22
CA ARG A 60 11.27 -8.17 0.06
C ARG A 60 9.80 -8.31 0.44
N LEU A 61 8.88 -7.96 -0.46
CA LEU A 61 7.43 -8.07 -0.24
C LEU A 61 6.97 -9.51 0.02
N GLU A 62 7.64 -10.51 -0.57
CA GLU A 62 7.40 -11.92 -0.26
C GLU A 62 7.85 -12.27 1.17
N ARG A 63 9.04 -11.82 1.60
CA ARG A 63 9.51 -12.02 2.99
C ARG A 63 8.58 -11.36 4.01
N GLU A 64 8.05 -10.19 3.68
CA GLU A 64 7.08 -9.45 4.52
C GLU A 64 5.65 -10.05 4.42
N ARG A 65 5.44 -11.09 3.62
CA ARG A 65 4.14 -11.73 3.39
C ARG A 65 3.07 -10.81 2.82
N ILE A 66 3.47 -9.77 2.12
CA ILE A 66 2.60 -8.84 1.41
C ILE A 66 2.23 -9.40 0.03
N VAL A 67 3.18 -10.07 -0.62
CA VAL A 67 3.07 -10.67 -1.94
C VAL A 67 3.35 -12.15 -1.85
N VAL A 68 2.66 -12.92 -2.68
CA VAL A 68 2.94 -14.35 -2.94
C VAL A 68 3.30 -14.56 -4.41
N ALA A 69 4.37 -15.31 -4.66
CA ALA A 69 4.77 -15.72 -5.99
C ALA A 69 4.28 -17.15 -6.26
N THR A 70 3.58 -17.35 -7.37
CA THR A 70 3.09 -18.65 -7.80
C THR A 70 3.65 -18.99 -9.18
N PRO A 71 4.29 -20.14 -9.37
CA PRO A 71 4.79 -20.54 -10.68
C PRO A 71 3.61 -20.85 -11.62
N TYR A 72 3.58 -20.20 -12.79
CA TYR A 72 2.65 -20.54 -13.86
C TYR A 72 3.31 -21.34 -14.98
N GLN A 73 4.62 -21.43 -14.97
CA GLN A 73 5.42 -22.26 -15.87
C GLN A 73 6.59 -22.87 -15.13
N GLN A 74 6.85 -24.16 -15.33
CA GLN A 74 7.86 -24.92 -14.61
C GLN A 74 9.25 -24.86 -15.28
N ARG A 75 9.30 -24.81 -16.61
CA ARG A 75 10.55 -24.87 -17.37
C ARG A 75 10.50 -23.93 -18.58
N PRO A 76 11.27 -22.82 -18.60
CA PRO A 76 11.95 -22.22 -17.43
C PRO A 76 10.94 -21.73 -16.39
N PRO A 77 11.32 -21.64 -15.09
CA PRO A 77 10.41 -21.19 -14.05
C PRO A 77 9.97 -19.74 -14.31
N ARG A 78 8.66 -19.51 -14.35
CA ARG A 78 8.07 -18.16 -14.48
C ARG A 78 7.01 -17.97 -13.42
N MET A 79 7.08 -16.83 -12.75
CA MET A 79 6.25 -16.51 -11.59
C MET A 79 5.15 -15.51 -11.93
N SER A 80 3.99 -15.70 -11.33
CA SER A 80 2.93 -14.72 -11.21
C SER A 80 2.87 -14.24 -9.77
N TYR A 81 2.73 -12.96 -9.56
CA TYR A 81 2.72 -12.31 -8.24
C TYR A 81 1.31 -11.85 -7.92
N ALA A 82 0.87 -12.08 -6.70
CA ALA A 82 -0.43 -11.65 -6.20
C ALA A 82 -0.28 -11.09 -4.78
N LEU A 83 -1.19 -10.22 -4.37
CA LEU A 83 -1.27 -9.78 -2.98
C LEU A 83 -1.81 -10.90 -2.10
N THR A 84 -1.28 -11.00 -0.89
CA THR A 84 -1.88 -11.76 0.21
C THR A 84 -3.06 -10.97 0.80
N ALA A 85 -3.78 -11.54 1.77
CA ALA A 85 -4.79 -10.80 2.53
C ALA A 85 -4.20 -9.55 3.20
N ASP A 86 -3.04 -9.70 3.87
CA ASP A 86 -2.30 -8.58 4.50
C ASP A 86 -1.89 -7.52 3.46
N GLY A 87 -1.48 -7.94 2.26
CA GLY A 87 -1.20 -7.03 1.15
C GLY A 87 -2.43 -6.28 0.65
N HIS A 88 -3.59 -6.92 0.59
CA HIS A 88 -4.85 -6.26 0.23
C HIS A 88 -5.31 -5.24 1.27
N ASP A 89 -5.00 -5.43 2.54
CA ASP A 89 -5.33 -4.48 3.61
C ASP A 89 -4.66 -3.11 3.42
N LEU A 90 -3.54 -3.04 2.68
CA LEU A 90 -2.90 -1.79 2.28
C LEU A 90 -3.72 -0.96 1.27
N ALA A 91 -4.71 -1.55 0.60
CA ALA A 91 -5.48 -0.86 -0.44
C ALA A 91 -6.11 0.45 0.03
N SER A 92 -6.66 0.48 1.24
CA SER A 92 -7.27 1.69 1.82
C SER A 92 -6.25 2.78 2.09
N ALA A 93 -5.08 2.42 2.65
CA ALA A 93 -3.99 3.35 2.90
C ALA A 93 -3.42 3.93 1.60
N LEU A 94 -3.24 3.10 0.57
CA LEU A 94 -2.76 3.54 -0.74
C LEU A 94 -3.76 4.49 -1.43
N ARG A 95 -5.05 4.20 -1.34
CA ARG A 95 -6.10 5.09 -1.88
C ARG A 95 -6.12 6.44 -1.19
N LEU A 96 -5.96 6.48 0.13
CA LEU A 96 -5.85 7.72 0.90
C LEU A 96 -4.61 8.52 0.50
N LEU A 97 -3.48 7.84 0.34
CA LEU A 97 -2.23 8.46 -0.08
C LEU A 97 -2.33 9.00 -1.52
N ALA A 98 -2.96 8.25 -2.43
CA ALA A 98 -3.22 8.67 -3.80
C ALA A 98 -4.15 9.89 -3.86
N ASP A 99 -5.23 9.90 -3.08
CA ASP A 99 -6.15 11.05 -2.96
C ASP A 99 -5.43 12.30 -2.44
N TRP A 100 -4.59 12.12 -1.43
CA TRP A 100 -3.76 13.22 -0.93
C TRP A 100 -2.80 13.76 -2.00
N GLY A 101 -2.13 12.87 -2.73
CA GLY A 101 -1.21 13.22 -3.82
C GLY A 101 -1.91 13.92 -4.98
N ALA A 102 -3.13 13.51 -5.30
CA ALA A 102 -3.94 14.11 -6.36
C ALA A 102 -4.27 15.60 -6.13
N ARG A 103 -4.36 16.03 -4.88
CA ARG A 103 -4.65 17.45 -4.55
C ARG A 103 -3.58 18.42 -5.04
N GLY A 104 -2.37 17.95 -5.28
CA GLY A 104 -1.25 18.74 -5.84
C GLY A 104 -1.08 18.63 -7.35
N THR A 105 -1.94 17.87 -8.03
CA THR A 105 -1.81 17.53 -9.46
C THR A 105 -3.06 18.00 -10.21
N ALA A 106 -2.91 18.95 -11.12
CA ALA A 106 -4.04 19.60 -11.82
C ALA A 106 -4.93 18.65 -12.63
N ASP A 107 -4.38 17.50 -13.07
CA ASP A 107 -5.05 16.53 -13.95
C ASP A 107 -5.39 15.19 -13.24
N ALA A 108 -5.34 15.14 -11.90
CA ALA A 108 -5.62 13.91 -11.18
C ALA A 108 -7.14 13.69 -11.06
N ASP A 109 -7.61 12.58 -11.63
CA ASP A 109 -8.98 12.14 -11.47
C ASP A 109 -9.22 11.59 -10.06
N PRO A 110 -10.30 12.00 -9.36
CA PRO A 110 -10.66 11.42 -8.07
C PRO A 110 -11.07 9.95 -8.23
N ILE A 111 -10.90 9.17 -7.18
CA ILE A 111 -11.40 7.79 -7.14
C ILE A 111 -12.92 7.82 -7.22
N ARG A 112 -13.49 7.07 -8.17
CA ARG A 112 -14.93 7.07 -8.45
C ARG A 112 -15.58 5.74 -8.11
N HIS A 113 -16.86 5.79 -7.72
CA HIS A 113 -17.67 4.59 -7.52
C HIS A 113 -17.98 3.92 -8.86
N GLY A 114 -17.63 2.64 -9.01
CA GLY A 114 -17.71 1.92 -10.29
C GLY A 114 -19.14 1.80 -10.88
N ARG A 115 -20.19 1.93 -10.06
CA ARG A 115 -21.57 1.81 -10.53
C ARG A 115 -22.19 3.14 -11.00
N CYS A 116 -21.87 4.23 -10.36
CA CYS A 116 -22.52 5.53 -10.63
C CYS A 116 -21.55 6.64 -11.07
N GLY A 117 -20.23 6.37 -11.06
CA GLY A 117 -19.22 7.35 -11.45
C GLY A 117 -19.02 8.51 -10.47
N THR A 118 -19.75 8.54 -9.34
CA THR A 118 -19.61 9.61 -8.34
C THR A 118 -18.23 9.54 -7.68
N PRO A 119 -17.53 10.68 -7.50
CA PRO A 119 -16.30 10.73 -6.72
C PRO A 119 -16.52 10.18 -5.30
N LEU A 120 -15.60 9.36 -4.84
CA LEU A 120 -15.66 8.80 -3.48
C LEU A 120 -15.03 9.77 -2.48
N GLU A 121 -15.67 9.88 -1.32
CA GLU A 121 -15.15 10.60 -0.16
C GLU A 121 -14.70 9.59 0.90
N THR A 122 -13.54 9.83 1.50
CA THR A 122 -13.09 9.04 2.65
C THR A 122 -13.56 9.67 3.94
N ARG A 123 -14.20 8.87 4.78
CA ARG A 123 -14.65 9.29 6.13
C ARG A 123 -14.28 8.21 7.14
N TRP A 124 -13.78 8.65 8.28
CA TRP A 124 -13.64 7.80 9.44
C TRP A 124 -15.02 7.63 10.09
N PHE A 125 -15.34 6.43 10.52
CA PHE A 125 -16.62 6.13 11.13
C PHE A 125 -16.43 5.42 12.48
N CYS A 126 -17.05 5.95 13.53
CA CYS A 126 -17.07 5.31 14.83
C CYS A 126 -18.25 4.33 14.91
N PRO A 127 -18.02 3.01 15.00
CA PRO A 127 -19.10 2.02 15.04
C PRO A 127 -19.91 2.07 16.35
N THR A 128 -19.34 2.57 17.43
CA THR A 128 -20.01 2.72 18.72
C THR A 128 -20.95 3.93 18.74
N CYS A 129 -20.46 5.08 18.29
CA CYS A 129 -21.26 6.32 18.25
C CYS A 129 -22.14 6.40 17.01
N GLN A 130 -21.86 5.58 15.98
CA GLN A 130 -22.55 5.55 14.67
C GLN A 130 -22.52 6.91 13.93
N ILE A 131 -21.43 7.64 14.08
CA ILE A 131 -21.21 8.95 13.43
C ILE A 131 -19.90 8.94 12.60
N PRO A 132 -19.84 9.72 11.51
CA PRO A 132 -18.58 10.03 10.85
C PRO A 132 -17.73 10.94 11.74
N ILE A 133 -16.42 10.72 11.74
CA ILE A 133 -15.44 11.48 12.52
C ILE A 133 -14.61 12.34 11.57
N ASP A 134 -14.40 13.61 11.88
CA ASP A 134 -13.43 14.44 11.17
C ASP A 134 -12.02 14.12 11.70
N HIS A 135 -11.21 13.49 10.85
CA HIS A 135 -9.82 13.14 11.19
C HIS A 135 -8.92 14.35 11.46
N ARG A 136 -9.38 15.57 11.10
CA ARG A 136 -8.68 16.83 11.38
C ARG A 136 -8.99 17.36 12.78
N ASP A 137 -10.01 16.85 13.43
CA ASP A 137 -10.32 17.21 14.81
C ASP A 137 -9.49 16.35 15.78
N ALA A 138 -8.48 16.98 16.38
CA ALA A 138 -7.59 16.34 17.34
C ALA A 138 -8.30 15.87 18.64
N HIS A 139 -9.51 16.37 18.90
CA HIS A 139 -10.32 15.93 20.05
C HIS A 139 -11.09 14.65 19.74
N GLU A 140 -11.42 14.41 18.49
CA GLU A 140 -12.17 13.23 18.04
C GLU A 140 -11.25 12.04 17.71
N THR A 141 -9.96 12.26 17.45
CA THR A 141 -9.00 11.20 17.12
C THR A 141 -7.85 11.16 18.14
N ARG A 142 -7.58 9.97 18.67
CA ARG A 142 -6.37 9.71 19.47
C ARG A 142 -5.50 8.72 18.71
N THR A 143 -4.26 9.13 18.47
CA THR A 143 -3.20 8.18 18.07
C THR A 143 -2.66 7.54 19.35
N VAL A 144 -2.76 6.23 19.46
CA VAL A 144 -2.22 5.47 20.60
C VAL A 144 -0.74 5.25 20.36
#